data_7b47e5a4af4860188de0d63dc5a31f7f
#
_entry.id   7b47e5a4af4860188de0d63dc5a31f7f
#
_cell.length_a   1.000
_cell.length_b   1.000
_cell.length_c   1.000
_cell.angle_alpha   90.00
_cell.angle_beta   90.00
_cell.angle_gamma   90.00
#
_symmetry.space_group_name_H-M   'P 1'
#
loop_
_entity.id
_entity.type
_entity.pdbx_description
1 polymer ?
#
loop_
_entity_poly.entity_id
_entity_poly.type
_entity_poly.pdbx_seq_one_letter_code
_entity_poly.pdbx_strand_id
1 'polypeptide(L)'
;MKKRLSWLSFLLLLAAFTNIQCAKHALPPTAVSMPVIQGAVCVGCDRCADCHEEACNAFAKTIHGRIAPFETAGLGTGCETCHGGGSLHVESEDPGDIITFAKLTAAQQSRICLDCHTRFHWAGSEHYLNDVSCLQCHKIHPPVGNKLLAKSEPDGCYSCHMDIQAKAQYPSHHPIREGKMGCSDCHDPHGSMVGSLLKTDERLNDLCLNCHASKQGPFVFEHAPVLEDCTICHAPHGTIANNLLKQNEPFICLQCHEFHFHSAKVGYDQSTDGDSPSTYYVPGAYPEAHNLSQRSSFKRAWTTKCTQCHFKIHGSDLPSQAVPGQGKALTR
;
A
#
# COMPACT_ATOMS: atom_id res chain seq x y z
N MET A 1 -10.64 47.40 -35.75
CA MET A 1 -9.92 47.28 -34.49
C MET A 1 -10.75 46.80 -33.28
N LYS A 2 -12.06 46.58 -33.36
CA LYS A 2 -12.94 46.19 -32.23
C LYS A 2 -13.07 44.65 -31.98
N LYS A 3 -12.62 43.79 -32.90
CA LYS A 3 -12.76 42.33 -32.76
C LYS A 3 -11.59 41.60 -32.04
N ARG A 4 -10.44 42.26 -31.85
CA ARG A 4 -9.29 41.65 -31.16
C ARG A 4 -9.35 41.76 -29.65
N LEU A 5 -10.12 42.69 -29.10
CA LEU A 5 -10.24 42.89 -27.66
C LEU A 5 -11.13 41.82 -26.98
N SER A 6 -12.06 41.26 -27.70
CA SER A 6 -13.00 40.23 -27.20
C SER A 6 -12.35 38.87 -26.98
N TRP A 7 -11.33 38.50 -27.75
CA TRP A 7 -10.64 37.22 -27.64
C TRP A 7 -9.66 37.18 -26.45
N LEU A 8 -9.01 38.30 -26.16
CA LEU A 8 -8.13 38.42 -24.99
C LEU A 8 -8.90 38.36 -23.68
N SER A 9 -10.09 38.95 -23.64
CA SER A 9 -10.96 38.89 -22.46
C SER A 9 -11.52 37.47 -22.22
N PHE A 10 -11.78 36.71 -23.29
CA PHE A 10 -12.25 35.33 -23.20
C PHE A 10 -11.14 34.36 -22.77
N LEU A 11 -9.91 34.58 -23.23
CA LEU A 11 -8.73 33.79 -22.81
C LEU A 11 -8.34 34.07 -21.37
N LEU A 12 -8.48 35.30 -20.89
CA LEU A 12 -8.23 35.64 -19.48
C LEU A 12 -9.31 35.07 -18.54
N LEU A 13 -10.56 34.97 -18.97
CA LEU A 13 -11.63 34.29 -18.24
C LEU A 13 -11.44 32.77 -18.22
N LEU A 14 -10.96 32.16 -19.29
CA LEU A 14 -10.65 30.72 -19.31
C LEU A 14 -9.45 30.36 -18.42
N ALA A 15 -8.42 31.22 -18.35
CA ALA A 15 -7.26 31.03 -17.49
C ALA A 15 -7.59 31.19 -16.00
N ALA A 16 -8.65 31.92 -15.65
CA ALA A 16 -9.10 32.05 -14.25
C ALA A 16 -9.88 30.82 -13.75
N PHE A 17 -10.43 29.99 -14.66
CA PHE A 17 -11.19 28.78 -14.26
C PHE A 17 -10.34 27.51 -14.11
N THR A 18 -9.07 27.51 -14.51
CA THR A 18 -8.21 26.31 -14.46
C THR A 18 -7.45 26.14 -13.15
N ASN A 19 -7.59 27.04 -12.18
CA ASN A 19 -6.86 26.97 -10.91
C ASN A 19 -7.73 26.66 -9.66
N ILE A 20 -8.95 26.15 -9.83
CA ILE A 20 -9.70 25.59 -8.70
C ILE A 20 -9.35 24.10 -8.63
N GLN A 21 -8.10 23.80 -8.33
CA GLN A 21 -7.75 22.55 -7.69
C GLN A 21 -8.22 22.69 -6.24
N CYS A 22 -9.25 21.96 -5.88
CA CYS A 22 -9.64 21.76 -4.48
C CYS A 22 -8.48 21.08 -3.76
N ALA A 23 -7.53 21.85 -3.27
CA ALA A 23 -6.67 21.39 -2.20
C ALA A 23 -7.60 21.14 -1.01
N LYS A 24 -7.89 19.89 -0.71
CA LYS A 24 -8.40 19.50 0.60
C LYS A 24 -7.31 19.85 1.58
N HIS A 25 -7.33 21.04 2.12
CA HIS A 25 -6.45 21.43 3.21
C HIS A 25 -6.86 20.56 4.41
N ALA A 26 -6.06 19.53 4.71
CA ALA A 26 -6.12 18.90 6.00
C ALA A 26 -5.83 19.99 7.04
N LEU A 27 -6.79 20.29 7.91
CA LEU A 27 -6.58 21.20 9.03
C LEU A 27 -5.45 20.63 9.89
N PRO A 28 -4.53 21.49 10.38
CA PRO A 28 -3.48 21.01 11.27
C PRO A 28 -4.12 20.38 12.52
N PRO A 29 -3.47 19.37 13.14
CA PRO A 29 -3.99 18.64 14.31
C PRO A 29 -4.41 19.56 15.47
N THR A 30 -3.82 20.75 15.55
CA THR A 30 -4.11 21.79 16.53
C THR A 30 -5.46 22.46 16.34
N ALA A 31 -6.14 22.25 15.21
CA ALA A 31 -7.45 22.85 14.93
C ALA A 31 -8.63 21.98 15.39
N VAL A 32 -8.39 20.77 15.93
CA VAL A 32 -9.47 19.92 16.45
C VAL A 32 -9.90 20.44 17.81
N SER A 33 -11.09 21.06 17.87
CA SER A 33 -11.67 21.52 19.12
C SER A 33 -12.19 20.33 19.94
N MET A 34 -11.71 20.20 21.17
CA MET A 34 -12.18 19.17 22.11
C MET A 34 -13.36 19.68 22.91
N PRO A 35 -14.38 18.84 23.20
CA PRO A 35 -15.41 19.21 24.14
C PRO A 35 -14.82 19.35 25.55
N VAL A 36 -15.30 20.32 26.28
CA VAL A 36 -14.93 20.58 27.67
C VAL A 36 -16.20 20.51 28.52
N ILE A 37 -16.17 19.68 29.55
CA ILE A 37 -17.25 19.64 30.53
C ILE A 37 -17.01 20.76 31.54
N GLN A 38 -17.78 21.82 31.43
CA GLN A 38 -17.62 23.03 32.24
C GLN A 38 -17.82 22.74 33.72
N GLY A 39 -16.86 23.10 34.55
CA GLY A 39 -16.92 22.91 36.01
C GLY A 39 -16.55 21.50 36.51
N ALA A 40 -16.34 20.56 35.62
CA ALA A 40 -15.87 19.23 36.01
C ALA A 40 -14.40 19.27 36.49
N VAL A 41 -14.12 18.61 37.60
CA VAL A 41 -12.77 18.42 38.17
C VAL A 41 -12.46 16.94 38.32
N CYS A 42 -11.19 16.61 38.43
CA CYS A 42 -10.75 15.22 38.62
C CYS A 42 -11.10 14.75 40.05
N VAL A 43 -11.56 13.50 40.14
CA VAL A 43 -11.94 12.82 41.40
C VAL A 43 -11.14 11.58 41.70
N GLY A 44 -10.32 11.10 40.77
CA GLY A 44 -9.50 9.92 40.89
C GLY A 44 -10.19 8.62 40.48
N CYS A 45 -9.36 7.63 40.08
CA CYS A 45 -9.86 6.36 39.54
C CYS A 45 -10.70 5.53 40.53
N ASP A 46 -10.46 5.65 41.84
CA ASP A 46 -11.18 4.88 42.85
C ASP A 46 -12.69 5.23 42.84
N ARG A 47 -13.03 6.49 42.59
CA ARG A 47 -14.40 6.91 42.45
C ARG A 47 -15.12 6.33 41.22
N CYS A 48 -14.37 6.08 40.19
CA CYS A 48 -14.91 5.44 38.98
C CYS A 48 -15.18 3.94 39.25
N ALA A 49 -14.34 3.29 40.04
CA ALA A 49 -14.45 1.88 40.35
C ALA A 49 -15.69 1.52 41.15
N ASP A 50 -16.24 2.47 41.93
CA ASP A 50 -17.48 2.27 42.71
C ASP A 50 -18.66 1.82 41.82
N CYS A 51 -18.72 2.27 40.55
CA CYS A 51 -19.77 1.93 39.61
C CYS A 51 -19.22 1.13 38.39
N HIS A 52 -17.95 1.32 38.01
CA HIS A 52 -17.33 0.76 36.82
C HIS A 52 -16.23 -0.25 37.15
N GLU A 53 -16.42 -1.12 38.14
CA GLU A 53 -15.42 -2.09 38.62
C GLU A 53 -14.82 -2.96 37.51
N GLU A 54 -15.68 -3.47 36.63
CA GLU A 54 -15.26 -4.35 35.55
C GLU A 54 -14.33 -3.63 34.53
N ALA A 55 -14.69 -2.38 34.17
CA ALA A 55 -13.89 -1.54 33.28
C ALA A 55 -12.54 -1.17 33.94
N CYS A 56 -12.52 -0.84 35.23
CA CYS A 56 -11.31 -0.53 35.98
C CYS A 56 -10.39 -1.74 36.06
N ASN A 57 -10.92 -2.93 36.37
CA ASN A 57 -10.18 -4.17 36.41
C ASN A 57 -9.60 -4.58 35.04
N ALA A 58 -10.33 -4.33 33.98
CA ALA A 58 -9.85 -4.55 32.61
C ALA A 58 -8.76 -3.55 32.22
N PHE A 59 -8.96 -2.28 32.53
CA PHE A 59 -7.97 -1.21 32.26
C PHE A 59 -6.66 -1.45 33.00
N ALA A 60 -6.68 -1.83 34.26
CA ALA A 60 -5.49 -2.11 35.08
C ALA A 60 -4.57 -3.17 34.46
N LYS A 61 -5.11 -4.07 33.64
CA LYS A 61 -4.33 -5.12 32.93
C LYS A 61 -3.65 -4.59 31.66
N THR A 62 -4.05 -3.42 31.18
CA THR A 62 -3.47 -2.79 29.97
C THR A 62 -2.15 -2.11 30.27
N ILE A 63 -1.39 -1.77 29.21
CA ILE A 63 -0.19 -0.95 29.36
C ILE A 63 -0.55 0.44 29.94
N HIS A 64 -1.67 1.02 29.52
CA HIS A 64 -2.13 2.31 30.04
C HIS A 64 -2.45 2.26 31.53
N GLY A 65 -3.12 1.21 31.99
CA GLY A 65 -3.38 1.02 33.43
C GLY A 65 -2.11 0.80 34.26
N ARG A 66 -1.10 0.17 33.68
CA ARG A 66 0.20 -0.05 34.39
C ARG A 66 1.04 1.23 34.49
N ILE A 67 0.93 2.16 33.55
CA ILE A 67 1.64 3.45 33.58
C ILE A 67 0.85 4.54 34.27
N ALA A 68 -0.46 4.37 34.49
CA ALA A 68 -1.34 5.35 35.14
C ALA A 68 -0.85 5.83 36.52
N PRO A 69 -0.23 4.98 37.37
CA PRO A 69 0.31 5.42 38.66
C PRO A 69 1.54 6.33 38.56
N PHE A 70 2.20 6.38 37.38
CA PHE A 70 3.34 7.24 37.19
C PHE A 70 2.85 8.60 36.66
N GLU A 71 2.88 9.61 37.49
CA GLU A 71 2.58 10.98 37.09
C GLU A 71 3.54 11.44 36.00
N THR A 72 3.10 11.38 34.75
CA THR A 72 3.85 11.89 33.61
C THR A 72 3.28 13.26 33.22
N ALA A 73 4.04 14.31 33.49
CA ALA A 73 3.86 15.67 32.93
C ALA A 73 2.50 16.35 33.19
N GLY A 74 1.90 16.18 34.38
CA GLY A 74 0.67 16.89 34.75
C GLY A 74 -0.58 16.43 34.00
N LEU A 75 -0.50 15.30 33.33
CA LEU A 75 -1.67 14.62 32.78
C LEU A 75 -2.37 13.88 33.92
N GLY A 76 -3.71 13.99 34.00
CA GLY A 76 -4.51 13.25 34.96
C GLY A 76 -4.19 11.75 34.91
N THR A 77 -4.29 11.08 36.05
CA THR A 77 -3.99 9.65 36.14
C THR A 77 -5.21 8.80 35.81
N GLY A 78 -4.99 7.76 34.98
CA GLY A 78 -6.00 6.75 34.70
C GLY A 78 -7.18 7.18 33.83
N CYS A 79 -8.38 6.92 34.30
CA CYS A 79 -9.61 7.11 33.51
C CYS A 79 -9.80 8.54 32.99
N GLU A 80 -9.56 9.52 33.88
CA GLU A 80 -9.77 10.92 33.59
C GLU A 80 -8.78 11.53 32.60
N THR A 81 -7.67 10.85 32.34
CA THR A 81 -6.73 11.25 31.26
C THR A 81 -7.42 11.22 29.89
N CYS A 82 -8.35 10.30 29.70
CA CYS A 82 -9.08 10.12 28.45
C CYS A 82 -10.51 10.66 28.51
N HIS A 83 -11.15 10.56 29.67
CA HIS A 83 -12.55 10.90 29.85
C HIS A 83 -12.77 12.31 30.42
N GLY A 84 -11.71 13.02 30.81
CA GLY A 84 -11.81 14.32 31.47
C GLY A 84 -12.25 14.20 32.92
N GLY A 85 -12.44 15.34 33.63
CA GLY A 85 -12.84 15.36 35.01
C GLY A 85 -14.20 14.71 35.25
N GLY A 86 -14.27 13.81 36.23
CA GLY A 86 -15.46 12.99 36.52
C GLY A 86 -16.40 13.54 37.58
N SER A 87 -16.10 14.67 38.23
CA SER A 87 -16.85 15.12 39.41
C SER A 87 -18.35 15.27 39.16
N LEU A 88 -18.74 15.91 38.06
CA LEU A 88 -20.16 16.12 37.74
C LEU A 88 -20.87 14.82 37.41
N HIS A 89 -20.20 13.92 36.67
CA HIS A 89 -20.74 12.60 36.33
C HIS A 89 -20.96 11.73 37.59
N VAL A 90 -20.04 11.77 38.55
CA VAL A 90 -20.17 11.02 39.81
C VAL A 90 -21.38 11.51 40.63
N GLU A 91 -21.71 12.79 40.53
CA GLU A 91 -22.86 13.37 41.24
C GLU A 91 -24.21 13.16 40.50
N SER A 92 -24.19 13.26 39.18
CA SER A 92 -25.41 13.20 38.34
C SER A 92 -25.73 11.82 37.78
N GLU A 93 -24.73 10.95 37.66
CA GLU A 93 -24.78 9.68 36.92
C GLU A 93 -25.14 9.88 35.43
N ASP A 94 -25.16 11.13 34.91
CA ASP A 94 -25.46 11.42 33.51
C ASP A 94 -24.19 11.25 32.65
N PRO A 95 -24.23 10.38 31.59
CA PRO A 95 -23.14 10.27 30.64
C PRO A 95 -22.89 11.55 29.82
N GLY A 96 -23.72 12.56 29.93
CA GLY A 96 -23.51 13.90 29.37
C GLY A 96 -22.50 14.73 30.15
N ASP A 97 -22.28 14.42 31.42
CA ASP A 97 -21.40 15.15 32.34
C ASP A 97 -19.96 14.61 32.38
N ILE A 98 -19.60 13.77 31.41
CA ILE A 98 -18.24 13.25 31.19
C ILE A 98 -17.99 13.10 29.68
N ILE A 99 -16.72 13.07 29.25
CA ILE A 99 -16.38 12.82 27.86
C ILE A 99 -16.66 11.35 27.51
N THR A 100 -17.69 11.14 26.68
CA THR A 100 -18.04 9.84 26.12
C THR A 100 -17.57 9.74 24.68
N PHE A 101 -16.72 8.76 24.36
CA PHE A 101 -16.11 8.61 23.03
C PHE A 101 -17.14 8.42 21.90
N ALA A 102 -18.30 7.83 22.21
CA ALA A 102 -19.36 7.64 21.22
C ALA A 102 -19.96 8.98 20.70
N LYS A 103 -19.80 10.07 21.44
CA LYS A 103 -20.26 11.42 21.05
C LYS A 103 -19.18 12.23 20.32
N LEU A 104 -17.94 11.71 20.25
CA LEU A 104 -16.82 12.39 19.61
C LEU A 104 -16.72 12.03 18.13
N THR A 105 -16.29 13.00 17.32
CA THR A 105 -15.87 12.73 15.95
C THR A 105 -14.60 11.86 15.92
N ALA A 106 -14.31 11.20 14.79
CA ALA A 106 -13.10 10.39 14.64
C ALA A 106 -11.82 11.21 14.91
N ALA A 107 -11.78 12.45 14.46
CA ALA A 107 -10.67 13.36 14.72
C ALA A 107 -10.52 13.68 16.22
N GLN A 108 -11.62 13.92 16.95
CA GLN A 108 -11.59 14.15 18.38
C GLN A 108 -11.16 12.91 19.17
N GLN A 109 -11.68 11.72 18.80
CA GLN A 109 -11.26 10.44 19.39
C GLN A 109 -9.75 10.24 19.25
N SER A 110 -9.23 10.47 18.04
CA SER A 110 -7.79 10.33 17.76
C SER A 110 -6.96 11.37 18.49
N ARG A 111 -7.47 12.61 18.64
CA ARG A 111 -6.77 13.69 19.32
C ARG A 111 -6.40 13.33 20.77
N ILE A 112 -7.29 12.69 21.52
CA ILE A 112 -7.03 12.24 22.90
C ILE A 112 -5.81 11.33 22.96
N CYS A 113 -5.68 10.41 21.99
CA CYS A 113 -4.54 9.49 21.94
C CYS A 113 -3.24 10.23 21.54
N LEU A 114 -3.36 11.16 20.59
CA LEU A 114 -2.21 11.89 20.03
C LEU A 114 -1.59 12.89 21.00
N ASP A 115 -2.24 13.25 22.08
CA ASP A 115 -1.65 14.08 23.13
C ASP A 115 -0.43 13.41 23.78
N CYS A 116 -0.39 12.09 23.78
CA CYS A 116 0.76 11.29 24.23
C CYS A 116 1.48 10.56 23.08
N HIS A 117 0.74 10.06 22.11
CA HIS A 117 1.26 9.30 20.98
C HIS A 117 1.72 10.22 19.83
N THR A 118 2.67 11.11 20.12
CA THR A 118 3.15 12.18 19.20
C THR A 118 3.99 11.71 18.03
N ARG A 119 4.44 10.45 18.03
CA ARG A 119 5.35 9.91 16.99
C ARG A 119 4.64 9.41 15.74
N PHE A 120 3.32 9.29 15.77
CA PHE A 120 2.57 8.80 14.62
C PHE A 120 2.33 9.91 13.61
N HIS A 121 2.53 9.59 12.33
CA HIS A 121 2.17 10.46 11.20
C HIS A 121 0.66 10.39 10.89
N TRP A 122 -0.17 10.31 11.95
CA TRP A 122 -1.60 10.10 11.83
C TRP A 122 -2.31 11.24 11.11
N ALA A 123 -2.02 12.47 11.52
CA ALA A 123 -2.63 13.65 10.91
C ALA A 123 -2.20 13.78 9.45
N GLY A 124 -3.16 13.73 8.53
CA GLY A 124 -2.93 13.78 7.10
C GLY A 124 -2.73 12.41 6.44
N SER A 125 -2.71 11.31 7.22
CA SER A 125 -2.72 9.95 6.65
C SER A 125 -4.05 9.65 5.96
N GLU A 126 -4.06 8.67 5.07
CA GLU A 126 -5.27 8.25 4.37
C GLU A 126 -6.37 7.81 5.32
N HIS A 127 -6.03 7.14 6.43
CA HIS A 127 -6.99 6.75 7.46
C HIS A 127 -7.61 7.97 8.13
N TYR A 128 -6.79 8.95 8.54
CA TYR A 128 -7.28 10.19 9.13
C TYR A 128 -8.20 10.98 8.17
N LEU A 129 -7.82 11.08 6.90
CA LEU A 129 -8.58 11.80 5.87
C LEU A 129 -9.92 11.12 5.52
N ASN A 130 -10.07 9.84 5.87
CA ASN A 130 -11.29 9.06 5.69
C ASN A 130 -12.03 8.79 6.99
N ASP A 131 -11.90 9.68 7.99
CA ASP A 131 -12.61 9.64 9.26
C ASP A 131 -12.42 8.33 10.06
N VAL A 132 -11.29 7.67 9.90
CA VAL A 132 -10.90 6.53 10.73
C VAL A 132 -10.32 7.06 12.04
N SER A 133 -10.74 6.51 13.17
CA SER A 133 -10.18 6.82 14.47
C SER A 133 -9.32 5.69 15.01
N CYS A 134 -8.47 6.00 16.00
CA CYS A 134 -7.66 4.98 16.69
C CYS A 134 -8.55 3.84 17.26
N LEU A 135 -9.76 4.17 17.71
CA LEU A 135 -10.67 3.21 18.34
C LEU A 135 -11.35 2.23 17.36
N GLN A 136 -11.27 2.48 16.07
CA GLN A 136 -11.77 1.52 15.08
C GLN A 136 -10.89 0.28 15.00
N CYS A 137 -9.60 0.44 15.30
CA CYS A 137 -8.63 -0.65 15.33
C CYS A 137 -8.26 -1.07 16.76
N HIS A 138 -8.17 -0.12 17.70
CA HIS A 138 -7.73 -0.36 19.07
C HIS A 138 -8.89 -0.37 20.07
N LYS A 139 -8.78 -1.21 21.10
CA LYS A 139 -9.70 -1.26 22.25
C LYS A 139 -8.91 -1.10 23.54
N ILE A 140 -9.33 -0.17 24.36
CA ILE A 140 -8.70 0.10 25.66
C ILE A 140 -9.41 -0.71 26.76
N HIS A 141 -10.71 -0.91 26.64
CA HIS A 141 -11.53 -1.68 27.58
C HIS A 141 -12.48 -2.64 26.85
N PRO A 142 -12.46 -3.92 27.12
CA PRO A 142 -11.34 -4.74 27.58
C PRO A 142 -10.30 -4.91 26.46
N PRO A 143 -9.04 -5.15 26.79
CA PRO A 143 -8.05 -5.46 25.77
C PRO A 143 -8.36 -6.83 25.17
N VAL A 144 -8.51 -6.88 23.84
CA VAL A 144 -8.92 -8.10 23.15
C VAL A 144 -7.73 -8.82 22.51
N GLY A 145 -6.68 -8.09 22.14
CA GLY A 145 -5.56 -8.66 21.41
C GLY A 145 -4.21 -8.01 21.74
N ASN A 146 -3.16 -8.51 21.10
CA ASN A 146 -1.85 -7.90 21.19
C ASN A 146 -1.92 -6.46 20.65
N LYS A 147 -1.13 -5.55 21.22
CA LYS A 147 -1.13 -4.12 20.89
C LYS A 147 -2.53 -3.45 21.01
N LEU A 148 -3.38 -3.97 21.88
CA LEU A 148 -4.77 -3.50 22.09
C LEU A 148 -5.65 -3.56 20.83
N LEU A 149 -5.32 -4.36 19.86
CA LEU A 149 -6.12 -4.52 18.64
C LEU A 149 -7.46 -5.21 18.95
N ALA A 150 -8.53 -4.68 18.40
CA ALA A 150 -9.87 -5.27 18.48
C ALA A 150 -9.94 -6.60 17.72
N LYS A 151 -9.22 -6.67 16.60
CA LYS A 151 -9.01 -7.88 15.78
C LYS A 151 -7.55 -7.92 15.35
N SER A 152 -6.96 -9.12 15.33
CA SER A 152 -5.62 -9.31 14.80
C SER A 152 -5.56 -9.08 13.28
N GLU A 153 -4.35 -8.91 12.77
CA GLU A 153 -4.12 -8.98 11.33
C GLU A 153 -4.30 -10.42 10.83
N PRO A 154 -4.81 -10.60 9.60
CA PRO A 154 -5.27 -9.59 8.67
C PRO A 154 -6.74 -9.16 8.87
N ASP A 155 -7.51 -9.82 9.75
CA ASP A 155 -8.97 -9.68 9.88
C ASP A 155 -9.41 -8.26 10.25
N GLY A 156 -8.59 -7.57 11.06
CA GLY A 156 -8.83 -6.17 11.40
C GLY A 156 -8.86 -5.28 10.16
N CYS A 157 -7.92 -5.49 9.24
CA CYS A 157 -7.79 -4.73 8.01
C CYS A 157 -8.88 -5.10 7.01
N TYR A 158 -9.17 -6.38 6.86
CA TYR A 158 -10.16 -6.90 5.91
C TYR A 158 -11.58 -6.44 6.19
N SER A 159 -11.90 -6.02 7.40
CA SER A 159 -13.22 -5.48 7.71
C SER A 159 -13.60 -4.26 6.85
N CYS A 160 -12.60 -3.54 6.31
CA CYS A 160 -12.77 -2.40 5.41
C CYS A 160 -12.13 -2.66 4.03
N HIS A 161 -11.00 -3.36 3.98
CA HIS A 161 -10.23 -3.64 2.76
C HIS A 161 -10.64 -4.99 2.12
N MET A 162 -11.92 -5.13 1.78
CA MET A 162 -12.48 -6.38 1.24
C MET A 162 -11.91 -6.74 -0.15
N ASP A 163 -11.54 -5.77 -0.95
CA ASP A 163 -10.89 -6.00 -2.25
C ASP A 163 -9.50 -6.63 -2.09
N ILE A 164 -8.75 -6.21 -1.07
CA ILE A 164 -7.45 -6.79 -0.72
C ILE A 164 -7.63 -8.19 -0.16
N GLN A 165 -8.67 -8.41 0.67
CA GLN A 165 -9.02 -9.74 1.13
C GLN A 165 -9.27 -10.70 -0.04
N ALA A 166 -10.04 -10.26 -1.05
CA ALA A 166 -10.29 -11.05 -2.25
C ALA A 166 -9.00 -11.37 -3.02
N LYS A 167 -8.11 -10.39 -3.20
CA LYS A 167 -6.82 -10.59 -3.86
C LYS A 167 -5.92 -11.56 -3.10
N ALA A 168 -5.90 -11.51 -1.78
CA ALA A 168 -5.12 -12.43 -0.94
C ALA A 168 -5.59 -13.90 -1.05
N GLN A 169 -6.78 -14.16 -1.60
CA GLN A 169 -7.26 -15.51 -1.89
C GLN A 169 -6.84 -16.06 -3.25
N TYR A 170 -6.23 -15.24 -4.11
CA TYR A 170 -5.77 -15.70 -5.42
C TYR A 170 -4.64 -16.74 -5.29
N PRO A 171 -4.47 -17.61 -6.30
CA PRO A 171 -3.49 -18.70 -6.23
C PRO A 171 -2.04 -18.22 -6.08
N SER A 172 -1.71 -17.05 -6.60
CA SER A 172 -0.41 -16.42 -6.43
C SER A 172 -0.56 -15.21 -5.51
N HIS A 173 -0.05 -15.30 -4.29
CA HIS A 173 -0.15 -14.26 -3.25
C HIS A 173 1.05 -14.34 -2.29
N HIS A 174 1.29 -13.28 -1.55
CA HIS A 174 2.17 -13.36 -0.38
C HIS A 174 1.49 -14.17 0.75
N PRO A 175 2.26 -14.84 1.62
CA PRO A 175 1.71 -15.79 2.59
C PRO A 175 1.03 -15.12 3.80
N ILE A 176 0.13 -14.18 3.51
CA ILE A 176 -0.69 -13.47 4.51
C ILE A 176 -1.76 -14.42 5.06
N ARG A 177 -2.42 -15.15 4.19
CA ARG A 177 -3.44 -16.16 4.53
C ARG A 177 -2.87 -17.28 5.40
N GLU A 178 -1.62 -17.63 5.18
CA GLU A 178 -0.89 -18.65 5.92
C GLU A 178 -0.32 -18.15 7.26
N GLY A 179 -0.56 -16.88 7.59
CA GLY A 179 -0.11 -16.26 8.84
C GLY A 179 1.41 -16.07 8.95
N LYS A 180 2.14 -16.13 7.83
CA LYS A 180 3.59 -15.92 7.79
C LYS A 180 3.99 -14.48 7.54
N MET A 181 3.02 -13.65 7.14
CA MET A 181 3.20 -12.25 6.84
C MET A 181 1.92 -11.50 7.23
N GLY A 182 2.05 -10.30 7.74
CA GLY A 182 0.96 -9.38 8.06
C GLY A 182 0.88 -8.19 7.11
N CYS A 183 -0.22 -7.47 7.15
CA CYS A 183 -0.36 -6.23 6.40
C CYS A 183 0.68 -5.20 6.85
N SER A 184 0.95 -5.16 8.17
CA SER A 184 1.91 -4.26 8.79
C SER A 184 3.38 -4.59 8.50
N ASP A 185 3.70 -5.67 7.80
CA ASP A 185 5.08 -5.89 7.32
C ASP A 185 5.44 -4.93 6.20
N CYS A 186 4.45 -4.50 5.41
CA CYS A 186 4.63 -3.56 4.31
C CYS A 186 4.02 -2.18 4.57
N HIS A 187 2.94 -2.10 5.33
CA HIS A 187 2.18 -0.86 5.58
C HIS A 187 2.33 -0.38 7.02
N ASP A 188 2.38 0.95 7.21
CA ASP A 188 2.20 1.57 8.52
C ASP A 188 0.79 2.18 8.61
N PRO A 189 -0.15 1.54 9.30
CA PRO A 189 -1.52 2.04 9.41
C PRO A 189 -1.63 3.38 10.14
N HIS A 190 -0.59 3.79 10.86
CA HIS A 190 -0.57 5.07 11.60
C HIS A 190 -0.12 6.26 10.77
N GLY A 191 0.28 6.03 9.52
CA GLY A 191 0.74 7.05 8.59
C GLY A 191 2.18 6.83 8.14
N SER A 192 2.45 7.21 6.92
CA SER A 192 3.80 7.23 6.34
C SER A 192 3.96 8.45 5.46
N MET A 193 5.20 8.74 5.05
CA MET A 193 5.51 9.84 4.15
C MET A 193 5.25 9.50 2.68
N VAL A 194 5.00 8.24 2.38
CA VAL A 194 4.71 7.73 1.03
C VAL A 194 3.28 7.25 0.90
N GLY A 195 2.76 7.32 -0.32
CA GLY A 195 1.40 6.90 -0.61
C GLY A 195 1.12 5.44 -0.23
N SER A 196 -0.14 5.14 -0.01
CA SER A 196 -0.62 3.81 0.42
C SER A 196 -0.04 3.34 1.76
N LEU A 197 0.42 4.25 2.61
CA LEU A 197 0.97 3.98 3.95
C LEU A 197 2.13 2.96 3.93
N LEU A 198 2.97 2.98 2.91
CA LEU A 198 4.08 2.03 2.79
C LEU A 198 5.22 2.35 3.76
N LYS A 199 5.86 1.32 4.30
CA LYS A 199 7.04 1.41 5.17
C LYS A 199 8.33 1.55 4.37
N THR A 200 8.39 2.57 3.54
CA THR A 200 9.59 2.92 2.77
C THR A 200 9.70 4.43 2.72
N ASP A 201 10.89 4.94 2.42
CA ASP A 201 11.11 6.39 2.35
C ASP A 201 10.80 6.92 0.93
N GLU A 202 11.61 6.57 -0.06
CA GLU A 202 11.48 7.13 -1.41
C GLU A 202 11.18 6.06 -2.47
N ARG A 203 11.79 4.87 -2.34
CA ARG A 203 11.75 3.84 -3.36
C ARG A 203 10.98 2.63 -2.90
N LEU A 204 9.91 2.30 -3.63
CA LEU A 204 9.12 1.10 -3.35
C LEU A 204 9.96 -0.18 -3.40
N ASN A 205 10.95 -0.24 -4.29
CA ASN A 205 11.83 -1.39 -4.42
C ASN A 205 12.55 -1.72 -3.12
N ASP A 206 12.96 -0.73 -2.34
CA ASP A 206 13.68 -0.95 -1.08
C ASP A 206 12.83 -1.73 -0.07
N LEU A 207 11.53 -1.48 -0.05
CA LEU A 207 10.59 -2.29 0.76
C LEU A 207 10.59 -3.76 0.32
N CYS A 208 10.51 -4.02 -0.97
CA CYS A 208 10.51 -5.38 -1.52
C CYS A 208 11.83 -6.10 -1.26
N LEU A 209 12.94 -5.39 -1.42
CA LEU A 209 14.30 -5.92 -1.32
C LEU A 209 14.72 -6.26 0.10
N ASN A 210 14.02 -5.77 1.13
CA ASN A 210 14.23 -6.22 2.52
C ASN A 210 14.09 -7.75 2.67
N CYS A 211 13.24 -8.37 1.86
CA CYS A 211 13.05 -9.82 1.83
C CYS A 211 13.60 -10.46 0.55
N HIS A 212 13.54 -9.76 -0.58
CA HIS A 212 13.96 -10.24 -1.89
C HIS A 212 15.36 -9.77 -2.28
N ALA A 213 16.32 -9.80 -1.35
CA ALA A 213 17.68 -9.29 -1.52
C ALA A 213 18.40 -9.86 -2.77
N SER A 214 18.09 -11.09 -3.18
CA SER A 214 18.68 -11.70 -4.40
C SER A 214 18.30 -11.00 -5.71
N LYS A 215 17.37 -10.02 -5.66
CA LYS A 215 16.93 -9.23 -6.81
C LYS A 215 17.48 -7.81 -6.78
N GLN A 216 18.32 -7.49 -5.81
CA GLN A 216 18.72 -6.12 -5.53
C GLN A 216 19.73 -5.55 -6.54
N GLY A 217 20.56 -6.33 -7.14
CA GLY A 217 21.67 -5.77 -7.93
C GLY A 217 22.68 -4.96 -7.08
N PRO A 218 23.51 -4.12 -7.65
CA PRO A 218 23.56 -3.82 -9.10
C PRO A 218 24.05 -5.02 -9.91
N PHE A 219 23.52 -5.16 -11.11
CA PHE A 219 23.95 -6.18 -12.05
C PHE A 219 24.69 -5.54 -13.23
N VAL A 220 25.63 -6.26 -13.83
CA VAL A 220 26.32 -5.80 -15.04
C VAL A 220 25.34 -5.60 -16.20
N PHE A 221 24.36 -6.47 -16.31
CA PHE A 221 23.28 -6.41 -17.29
C PHE A 221 21.95 -6.24 -16.56
N GLU A 222 21.45 -5.03 -16.55
CA GLU A 222 20.24 -4.64 -15.86
C GLU A 222 19.03 -4.65 -16.78
N HIS A 223 17.85 -4.82 -16.17
CA HIS A 223 16.57 -4.63 -16.83
C HIS A 223 15.90 -3.39 -16.23
N ALA A 224 15.78 -2.34 -17.03
CA ALA A 224 15.36 -1.02 -16.56
C ALA A 224 14.09 -1.01 -15.70
N PRO A 225 12.97 -1.68 -16.06
CA PRO A 225 11.77 -1.68 -15.23
C PRO A 225 11.98 -2.30 -13.84
N VAL A 226 12.94 -3.22 -13.69
CA VAL A 226 13.25 -3.82 -12.38
C VAL A 226 13.92 -2.83 -11.45
N LEU A 227 14.76 -1.95 -12.00
CA LEU A 227 15.38 -0.88 -11.23
C LEU A 227 14.39 0.23 -10.85
N GLU A 228 13.39 0.42 -11.68
CA GLU A 228 12.41 1.48 -11.55
C GLU A 228 11.36 1.16 -10.48
N ASP A 229 10.57 0.09 -10.67
CA ASP A 229 9.50 -0.29 -9.76
C ASP A 229 9.10 -1.77 -9.95
N CYS A 230 9.20 -2.57 -8.89
CA CYS A 230 8.77 -3.97 -8.89
C CYS A 230 7.30 -4.14 -9.28
N THR A 231 6.46 -3.17 -8.96
CA THR A 231 5.02 -3.22 -9.25
C THR A 231 4.68 -2.93 -10.71
N ILE A 232 5.65 -2.58 -11.55
CA ILE A 232 5.43 -2.58 -13.02
C ILE A 232 4.96 -3.97 -13.45
N CYS A 233 5.60 -5.01 -12.96
CA CYS A 233 5.30 -6.40 -13.32
C CYS A 233 4.48 -7.16 -12.26
N HIS A 234 4.68 -6.88 -10.97
CA HIS A 234 4.11 -7.64 -9.87
C HIS A 234 2.91 -6.94 -9.20
N ALA A 235 1.95 -7.73 -8.74
CA ALA A 235 0.82 -7.30 -7.93
C ALA A 235 0.92 -7.95 -6.53
N PRO A 236 1.45 -7.24 -5.52
CA PRO A 236 1.89 -7.84 -4.26
C PRO A 236 0.77 -8.44 -3.41
N HIS A 237 -0.46 -7.97 -3.54
CA HIS A 237 -1.58 -8.50 -2.74
C HIS A 237 -2.12 -9.83 -3.26
N GLY A 238 -1.88 -10.15 -4.53
CA GLY A 238 -2.30 -11.39 -5.14
C GLY A 238 -2.84 -11.25 -6.54
N THR A 239 -2.71 -12.32 -7.32
CA THR A 239 -3.12 -12.38 -8.72
C THR A 239 -3.41 -13.82 -9.15
N ILE A 240 -4.16 -13.97 -10.22
CA ILE A 240 -4.39 -15.26 -10.88
C ILE A 240 -3.20 -15.71 -11.73
N ALA A 241 -2.28 -14.78 -12.04
CA ALA A 241 -1.07 -15.09 -12.80
C ALA A 241 0.02 -15.67 -11.87
N ASN A 242 0.93 -16.45 -12.43
CA ASN A 242 2.03 -17.03 -11.67
C ASN A 242 3.01 -15.96 -11.15
N ASN A 243 3.68 -16.25 -10.04
CA ASN A 243 4.74 -15.41 -9.47
C ASN A 243 4.32 -13.95 -9.20
N LEU A 244 3.07 -13.74 -8.78
CA LEU A 244 2.49 -12.43 -8.55
C LEU A 244 2.55 -11.49 -9.75
N LEU A 245 2.70 -12.00 -10.97
CA LEU A 245 2.68 -11.18 -12.17
C LEU A 245 1.28 -10.57 -12.39
N LYS A 246 1.21 -9.36 -12.88
CA LYS A 246 -0.05 -8.72 -13.27
C LYS A 246 -0.74 -9.46 -14.42
N GLN A 247 0.05 -10.08 -15.28
CA GLN A 247 -0.40 -10.95 -16.38
C GLN A 247 0.59 -12.09 -16.57
N ASN A 248 0.10 -13.24 -17.07
CA ASN A 248 1.00 -14.33 -17.45
C ASN A 248 1.84 -14.00 -18.68
N GLU A 249 2.98 -14.67 -18.78
CA GLU A 249 3.77 -14.66 -19.98
C GLU A 249 3.03 -15.34 -21.16
N PRO A 250 3.22 -14.86 -22.39
CA PRO A 250 4.14 -13.79 -22.82
C PRO A 250 3.53 -12.38 -22.68
N PHE A 251 2.27 -12.22 -22.28
CA PHE A 251 1.52 -10.97 -22.34
C PHE A 251 2.15 -9.84 -21.54
N ILE A 252 2.67 -10.15 -20.35
CA ILE A 252 3.34 -9.15 -19.50
C ILE A 252 4.58 -8.57 -20.20
N CYS A 253 5.31 -9.38 -20.92
CA CYS A 253 6.50 -8.95 -21.65
C CYS A 253 6.15 -8.12 -22.89
N LEU A 254 5.10 -8.51 -23.60
CA LEU A 254 4.63 -7.87 -24.82
C LEU A 254 4.00 -6.49 -24.61
N GLN A 255 3.82 -6.05 -23.37
CA GLN A 255 3.40 -4.68 -23.10
C GLN A 255 4.47 -3.64 -23.43
N CYS A 256 5.74 -4.05 -23.39
CA CYS A 256 6.89 -3.15 -23.63
C CYS A 256 7.79 -3.67 -24.74
N HIS A 257 7.83 -4.98 -24.95
CA HIS A 257 8.68 -5.61 -25.97
C HIS A 257 7.87 -5.96 -27.21
N GLU A 258 8.38 -5.59 -28.35
CA GLU A 258 7.86 -6.13 -29.60
C GLU A 258 8.15 -7.64 -29.67
N PHE A 259 7.21 -8.36 -30.23
CA PHE A 259 7.42 -9.77 -30.54
C PHE A 259 8.56 -9.89 -31.55
N HIS A 260 9.68 -10.42 -31.13
CA HIS A 260 10.82 -10.59 -31.97
C HIS A 260 11.05 -12.06 -32.29
N PHE A 261 11.63 -12.24 -33.44
CA PHE A 261 11.96 -13.49 -34.00
C PHE A 261 13.17 -14.14 -33.30
N HIS A 262 12.98 -15.35 -32.81
CA HIS A 262 14.06 -16.17 -32.30
C HIS A 262 14.62 -17.06 -33.44
N SER A 263 15.81 -16.77 -33.91
CA SER A 263 16.45 -17.48 -35.01
C SER A 263 16.51 -19.00 -34.80
N ALA A 264 16.63 -19.47 -33.57
CA ALA A 264 16.60 -20.89 -33.22
C ALA A 264 15.20 -21.52 -33.24
N LYS A 265 14.14 -20.71 -33.32
CA LYS A 265 12.73 -21.14 -33.31
C LYS A 265 11.99 -20.72 -34.56
N VAL A 266 12.64 -20.25 -35.55
CA VAL A 266 12.11 -20.21 -36.90
C VAL A 266 11.91 -21.66 -37.28
N GLY A 267 10.85 -22.11 -36.79
CA GLY A 267 10.54 -23.47 -37.09
C GLY A 267 10.22 -23.53 -38.54
N TYR A 268 10.76 -24.43 -39.12
CA TYR A 268 10.15 -25.23 -40.06
C TYR A 268 8.64 -25.22 -39.90
N ASP A 269 7.95 -24.30 -40.56
CA ASP A 269 6.56 -24.47 -40.84
C ASP A 269 6.49 -25.32 -42.12
N GLN A 270 6.56 -26.59 -41.94
CA GLN A 270 6.33 -27.56 -43.02
C GLN A 270 4.85 -27.55 -43.45
N SER A 271 3.99 -26.80 -42.78
CA SER A 271 2.56 -26.78 -43.07
C SER A 271 2.17 -25.85 -44.19
N THR A 272 3.05 -25.06 -44.68
CA THR A 272 2.79 -24.17 -45.80
C THR A 272 3.46 -24.64 -47.05
N ASP A 273 2.77 -25.51 -47.76
CA ASP A 273 2.77 -25.54 -49.21
C ASP A 273 4.09 -25.83 -49.91
N GLY A 274 4.83 -26.83 -49.46
CA GLY A 274 6.00 -27.32 -50.22
C GLY A 274 7.11 -26.33 -50.47
N ASP A 275 6.99 -25.13 -49.90
CA ASP A 275 7.99 -24.11 -50.04
C ASP A 275 9.14 -24.35 -49.08
N SER A 276 10.12 -24.71 -49.69
CA SER A 276 11.55 -24.68 -49.44
C SER A 276 12.00 -24.44 -48.00
N PRO A 277 12.82 -25.32 -47.50
CA PRO A 277 13.58 -25.15 -46.25
C PRO A 277 14.48 -23.92 -46.24
N SER A 278 14.44 -23.11 -47.26
CA SER A 278 15.30 -21.95 -47.45
C SER A 278 14.81 -20.68 -46.82
N THR A 279 13.80 -20.71 -45.98
CA THR A 279 13.53 -19.60 -45.03
C THR A 279 14.57 -19.51 -43.94
N TYR A 280 15.68 -20.14 -44.13
CA TYR A 280 16.91 -19.83 -43.44
C TYR A 280 17.24 -18.36 -43.71
N TYR A 281 17.65 -17.66 -42.68
CA TYR A 281 18.28 -16.36 -42.78
C TYR A 281 19.27 -16.32 -43.95
N VAL A 282 18.81 -15.77 -45.04
CA VAL A 282 19.71 -15.38 -46.15
C VAL A 282 19.94 -13.88 -45.96
N PRO A 283 21.16 -13.45 -45.63
CA PRO A 283 21.49 -12.03 -45.56
C PRO A 283 21.12 -11.35 -46.88
N GLY A 284 20.15 -10.47 -46.86
CA GLY A 284 19.68 -9.72 -48.03
C GLY A 284 18.33 -10.12 -48.62
N ALA A 285 17.68 -11.21 -48.20
CA ALA A 285 16.34 -11.60 -48.65
C ALA A 285 15.23 -11.05 -47.69
N TYR A 286 15.34 -9.80 -47.34
CA TYR A 286 14.81 -9.28 -46.10
C TYR A 286 13.34 -9.00 -46.06
N PRO A 287 12.48 -8.74 -46.93
CA PRO A 287 11.07 -8.49 -46.54
C PRO A 287 10.17 -9.74 -46.57
N GLU A 288 10.42 -10.69 -47.42
CA GLU A 288 9.47 -11.78 -47.65
C GLU A 288 9.66 -12.96 -46.68
N ALA A 289 10.88 -13.26 -46.29
CA ALA A 289 11.19 -14.32 -45.31
C ALA A 289 10.67 -13.94 -43.91
N HIS A 290 10.62 -12.68 -43.59
CA HIS A 290 10.08 -12.20 -42.31
C HIS A 290 8.58 -12.48 -42.17
N ASN A 291 7.78 -12.37 -43.21
CA ASN A 291 6.34 -12.50 -43.13
C ASN A 291 5.88 -13.95 -42.85
N LEU A 292 6.54 -14.93 -43.37
CA LEU A 292 6.19 -16.34 -43.13
C LEU A 292 6.66 -16.82 -41.77
N SER A 293 7.84 -16.42 -41.35
CA SER A 293 8.38 -16.74 -40.04
C SER A 293 7.65 -16.00 -38.92
N GLN A 294 7.15 -14.77 -39.15
CA GLN A 294 6.31 -14.03 -38.19
C GLN A 294 5.02 -14.78 -37.88
N ARG A 295 4.33 -15.36 -38.84
CA ARG A 295 3.08 -16.11 -38.59
C ARG A 295 3.29 -17.35 -37.72
N SER A 296 4.32 -18.12 -38.00
CA SER A 296 4.68 -19.30 -37.24
C SER A 296 5.18 -18.96 -35.83
N SER A 297 6.02 -17.94 -35.77
CA SER A 297 6.55 -17.43 -34.52
C SER A 297 5.46 -16.80 -33.66
N PHE A 298 4.49 -16.10 -34.24
CA PHE A 298 3.38 -15.51 -33.54
C PHE A 298 2.52 -16.57 -32.85
N LYS A 299 2.18 -17.65 -33.53
CA LYS A 299 1.45 -18.79 -32.92
C LYS A 299 2.20 -19.41 -31.75
N ARG A 300 3.53 -19.55 -31.85
CA ARG A 300 4.37 -20.12 -30.80
C ARG A 300 4.59 -19.18 -29.62
N ALA A 301 4.60 -17.88 -29.84
CA ALA A 301 4.71 -16.90 -28.77
C ALA A 301 3.58 -17.05 -27.73
N TRP A 302 2.38 -17.33 -28.18
CA TRP A 302 1.22 -17.53 -27.32
C TRP A 302 1.34 -18.76 -26.42
N THR A 303 2.20 -19.70 -26.78
CA THR A 303 2.39 -20.96 -26.04
C THR A 303 3.73 -21.05 -25.34
N THR A 304 4.62 -20.08 -25.50
CA THR A 304 5.98 -20.12 -24.96
C THR A 304 6.18 -19.00 -23.93
N LYS A 305 6.65 -19.36 -22.75
CA LYS A 305 7.08 -18.38 -21.75
C LYS A 305 8.41 -17.78 -22.16
N CYS A 306 8.53 -16.46 -22.15
CA CYS A 306 9.77 -15.76 -22.47
C CYS A 306 10.90 -16.14 -21.51
N THR A 307 10.57 -16.36 -20.24
CA THR A 307 11.52 -16.77 -19.20
C THR A 307 12.08 -18.19 -19.35
N GLN A 308 11.61 -18.99 -20.30
CA GLN A 308 12.29 -20.24 -20.63
C GLN A 308 13.70 -20.02 -21.20
N CYS A 309 13.92 -18.87 -21.83
CA CYS A 309 15.23 -18.48 -22.37
C CYS A 309 15.78 -17.23 -21.66
N HIS A 310 14.93 -16.27 -21.34
CA HIS A 310 15.28 -15.02 -20.65
C HIS A 310 15.04 -15.14 -19.13
N PHE A 311 15.66 -16.12 -18.48
CA PHE A 311 15.34 -16.43 -17.08
C PHE A 311 16.00 -15.49 -16.05
N LYS A 312 16.87 -14.58 -16.48
CA LYS A 312 17.53 -13.58 -15.65
C LYS A 312 16.93 -12.18 -15.81
N ILE A 313 15.64 -12.10 -15.98
CA ILE A 313 14.93 -10.82 -16.24
C ILE A 313 15.12 -9.77 -15.14
N HIS A 314 15.48 -10.16 -13.91
CA HIS A 314 15.78 -9.22 -12.84
C HIS A 314 17.18 -8.61 -12.91
N GLY A 315 18.05 -9.16 -13.77
CA GLY A 315 19.43 -8.75 -13.97
C GLY A 315 20.39 -9.92 -13.94
N SER A 316 21.56 -9.72 -14.50
CA SER A 316 22.62 -10.73 -14.59
C SER A 316 24.01 -10.10 -14.60
N ASP A 317 24.96 -10.79 -13.99
CA ASP A 317 26.39 -10.44 -14.08
C ASP A 317 27.10 -11.15 -15.23
N LEU A 318 26.39 -12.06 -15.90
CA LEU A 318 26.93 -12.83 -16.99
C LEU A 318 26.38 -12.35 -18.33
N PRO A 319 27.26 -12.25 -19.38
CA PRO A 319 26.79 -11.88 -20.70
C PRO A 319 25.90 -12.98 -21.27
N SER A 320 24.88 -12.59 -22.01
CA SER A 320 24.04 -13.53 -22.75
C SER A 320 24.88 -14.30 -23.79
N GLN A 321 24.70 -15.61 -23.87
CA GLN A 321 25.38 -16.40 -24.89
C GLN A 321 24.77 -16.21 -26.28
N ALA A 322 25.57 -16.45 -27.27
CA ALA A 322 25.24 -16.71 -28.66
C ALA A 322 24.94 -15.53 -29.58
N VAL A 323 24.88 -14.29 -29.09
CA VAL A 323 24.71 -13.14 -30.00
C VAL A 323 25.83 -12.13 -29.74
N PRO A 324 26.77 -11.95 -30.67
CA PRO A 324 27.83 -10.96 -30.55
C PRO A 324 27.25 -9.56 -30.29
N GLY A 325 27.74 -8.89 -29.26
CA GLY A 325 27.31 -7.53 -28.88
C GLY A 325 26.02 -7.43 -28.09
N GLN A 326 25.30 -8.50 -27.77
CA GLN A 326 24.03 -8.49 -27.05
C GLN A 326 24.11 -9.16 -25.69
N GLY A 327 24.99 -8.69 -24.81
CA GLY A 327 25.07 -9.12 -23.43
C GLY A 327 23.77 -8.89 -22.63
N LYS A 328 22.82 -8.13 -23.17
CA LYS A 328 21.60 -7.67 -22.52
C LYS A 328 20.39 -8.62 -22.65
N ALA A 329 20.53 -9.78 -23.28
CA ALA A 329 19.39 -10.68 -23.48
C ALA A 329 18.96 -11.43 -22.20
N LEU A 330 19.67 -11.28 -21.09
CA LEU A 330 19.34 -11.81 -19.76
C LEU A 330 19.05 -13.33 -19.77
N THR A 331 19.82 -14.08 -20.52
CA THR A 331 19.66 -15.53 -20.68
C THR A 331 20.51 -16.36 -19.70
N ARG A 332 21.37 -15.69 -18.94
CA ARG A 332 22.25 -16.31 -17.93
C ARG A 332 22.30 -15.51 -16.66
#